data_0df46285f3cbad5962635ca7a2f5810b
#
_entry.id   0df46285f3cbad5962635ca7a2f5810b
#
_cell.length_a   1.000
_cell.length_b   1.000
_cell.length_c   1.000
_cell.angle_alpha   90.00
_cell.angle_beta   90.00
_cell.angle_gamma   90.00
#
_symmetry.space_group_name_H-M   'P 1'
#
loop_
_entity.id
_entity.type
_entity.pdbx_description
1 polymer ?
#
loop_
_entity_poly.entity_id
_entity_poly.type
_entity_poly.pdbx_seq_one_letter_code
_entity_poly.pdbx_strand_id
1 'polypeptide(L)'
;GEGNCHNLTSHQNYESNEADCAAAGHMWVGEIVADEDEQAFDFDPHSWLDPLAYKAQVVVVLDALVKAFPDGEAAFTENAAAFIGQLDSLHSDFDAAFGPSGACTGNTVVANHNAYAYMAARYGLEFVTLHGLDPEGEPSAADILEVIERIEEEGITVFFVEEYTSQTAVAAISEAVDGIEIKTLYTMELAPTDSDDNYLSLMRKNLEGLKSGLGC
;
A
#
# COMPACT_ATOMS: atom_id res chain seq x y z
N GLY A 1 9.89 -33.12 2.74
CA GLY A 1 9.16 -32.24 3.65
C GLY A 1 7.71 -32.12 3.22
N GLU A 2 6.85 -31.77 4.13
CA GLU A 2 5.48 -31.35 3.84
C GLU A 2 5.51 -29.86 3.47
N GLY A 3 4.68 -29.49 2.51
CA GLY A 3 4.65 -28.12 2.01
C GLY A 3 3.35 -27.81 1.28
N ASN A 4 3.29 -26.71 0.58
CA ASN A 4 2.12 -26.26 -0.16
C ASN A 4 2.13 -26.73 -1.60
N CYS A 5 1.03 -27.31 -2.01
CA CYS A 5 0.72 -27.70 -3.38
C CYS A 5 -0.42 -26.83 -3.91
N HIS A 6 -0.21 -26.13 -5.03
CA HIS A 6 -1.24 -25.34 -5.68
C HIS A 6 -2.02 -26.16 -6.70
N ASN A 7 -3.32 -26.31 -6.49
CA ASN A 7 -4.22 -26.97 -7.41
C ASN A 7 -4.51 -26.09 -8.63
N LEU A 8 -4.03 -26.49 -9.79
CA LEU A 8 -4.16 -25.73 -11.04
C LEU A 8 -5.61 -25.64 -11.58
N THR A 9 -6.55 -26.40 -11.01
CA THR A 9 -7.95 -26.40 -11.44
C THR A 9 -8.84 -25.57 -10.51
N SER A 10 -8.65 -25.71 -9.18
CA SER A 10 -9.44 -24.99 -8.18
C SER A 10 -8.80 -23.70 -7.72
N HIS A 11 -7.52 -23.46 -8.06
CA HIS A 11 -6.70 -22.35 -7.60
C HIS A 11 -6.59 -22.23 -6.07
N GLN A 12 -6.63 -23.37 -5.38
CA GLN A 12 -6.48 -23.44 -3.92
C GLN A 12 -5.19 -24.15 -3.55
N ASN A 13 -4.55 -23.70 -2.48
CA ASN A 13 -3.42 -24.38 -1.89
C ASN A 13 -3.89 -25.46 -0.90
N TYR A 14 -3.12 -26.56 -0.80
CA TYR A 14 -3.34 -27.62 0.16
C TYR A 14 -2.00 -28.24 0.57
N GLU A 15 -1.95 -28.79 1.76
CA GLU A 15 -0.76 -29.46 2.27
C GLU A 15 -0.48 -30.76 1.53
N SER A 16 0.77 -30.94 1.08
CA SER A 16 1.22 -32.15 0.38
C SER A 16 2.75 -32.27 0.49
N ASN A 17 3.33 -33.25 -0.14
CA ASN A 17 4.75 -33.29 -0.45
C ASN A 17 4.96 -33.09 -1.95
N GLU A 18 6.18 -32.74 -2.34
CA GLU A 18 6.52 -32.42 -3.74
C GLU A 18 6.16 -33.55 -4.71
N ALA A 19 6.43 -34.81 -4.32
CA ALA A 19 6.19 -35.97 -5.18
C ALA A 19 4.69 -36.20 -5.43
N ASP A 20 3.86 -36.10 -4.40
CA ASP A 20 2.41 -36.31 -4.51
C ASP A 20 1.74 -35.12 -5.23
N CYS A 21 2.23 -33.88 -5.01
CA CYS A 21 1.81 -32.70 -5.74
C CYS A 21 2.07 -32.86 -7.25
N ALA A 22 3.27 -33.26 -7.62
CA ALA A 22 3.63 -33.52 -9.00
C ALA A 22 2.83 -34.69 -9.62
N ALA A 23 2.59 -35.76 -8.85
CA ALA A 23 1.79 -36.87 -9.30
C ALA A 23 0.31 -36.50 -9.55
N ALA A 24 -0.21 -35.52 -8.82
CA ALA A 24 -1.54 -34.96 -9.03
C ALA A 24 -1.61 -33.96 -10.21
N GLY A 25 -0.50 -33.68 -10.85
CA GLY A 25 -0.42 -32.69 -11.93
C GLY A 25 -0.62 -31.23 -11.47
N HIS A 26 -0.31 -30.96 -10.20
CA HIS A 26 -0.40 -29.67 -9.58
C HIS A 26 0.97 -29.00 -9.43
N MET A 27 1.03 -27.73 -9.05
CA MET A 27 2.26 -26.98 -8.91
C MET A 27 2.75 -27.03 -7.45
N TRP A 28 3.97 -27.53 -7.24
CA TRP A 28 4.63 -27.45 -5.94
C TRP A 28 5.06 -26.01 -5.66
N VAL A 29 4.62 -25.47 -4.53
CA VAL A 29 4.90 -24.06 -4.14
C VAL A 29 6.06 -23.99 -3.15
N GLY A 30 6.35 -25.05 -2.42
CA GLY A 30 7.47 -25.12 -1.48
C GLY A 30 7.09 -25.74 -0.14
N GLU A 31 8.11 -26.00 0.69
CA GLU A 31 7.90 -26.51 2.05
C GLU A 31 7.19 -25.43 2.91
N ILE A 32 6.27 -25.88 3.77
CA ILE A 32 5.73 -25.00 4.83
C ILE A 32 6.87 -24.81 5.83
N VAL A 33 7.58 -23.72 5.72
CA VAL A 33 8.39 -23.21 6.82
C VAL A 33 7.40 -22.59 7.78
N ALA A 34 7.20 -23.27 8.93
CA ALA A 34 6.42 -22.69 10.00
C ALA A 34 7.08 -21.35 10.37
N ASP A 35 6.37 -20.30 10.08
CA ASP A 35 6.51 -18.99 10.66
C ASP A 35 7.96 -18.52 10.89
N GLU A 36 8.54 -17.91 9.91
CA GLU A 36 9.52 -16.85 10.13
C GLU A 36 9.14 -15.70 9.21
N ASP A 37 8.34 -14.80 9.75
CA ASP A 37 8.24 -13.38 9.45
C ASP A 37 8.38 -12.92 7.99
N GLU A 38 7.24 -12.51 7.40
CA GLU A 38 7.11 -11.30 6.59
C GLU A 38 8.27 -10.94 5.66
N GLN A 39 8.78 -11.84 4.83
CA GLN A 39 9.65 -11.40 3.74
C GLN A 39 9.34 -12.10 2.43
N ALA A 40 8.12 -11.88 1.92
CA ALA A 40 7.82 -12.16 0.51
C ALA A 40 8.61 -11.21 -0.42
N PHE A 41 9.17 -10.12 0.13
CA PHE A 41 9.89 -9.10 -0.63
C PHE A 41 11.24 -8.79 0.02
N ASP A 42 12.33 -8.82 -0.75
CA ASP A 42 13.65 -8.32 -0.33
C ASP A 42 13.66 -6.78 -0.11
N PHE A 43 12.63 -6.09 -0.56
CA PHE A 43 12.43 -4.65 -0.44
C PHE A 43 10.95 -4.29 -0.54
N ASP A 44 10.56 -3.17 0.06
CA ASP A 44 9.21 -2.62 -0.06
C ASP A 44 8.92 -2.20 -1.51
N PRO A 45 7.90 -2.79 -2.18
CA PRO A 45 7.59 -2.47 -3.56
C PRO A 45 6.86 -1.13 -3.75
N HIS A 46 6.23 -0.56 -2.70
CA HIS A 46 5.22 0.51 -2.78
C HIS A 46 5.79 1.92 -3.05
N SER A 47 6.92 2.01 -3.73
CA SER A 47 7.62 3.28 -3.94
C SER A 47 6.84 4.30 -4.78
N TRP A 48 5.82 3.89 -5.55
CA TRP A 48 4.95 4.81 -6.29
C TRP A 48 4.06 5.68 -5.39
N LEU A 49 3.88 5.33 -4.12
CA LEU A 49 3.11 6.12 -3.15
C LEU A 49 3.87 7.34 -2.63
N ASP A 50 5.17 7.45 -2.90
CA ASP A 50 5.93 8.69 -2.75
C ASP A 50 6.02 9.42 -4.11
N PRO A 51 5.46 10.63 -4.26
CA PRO A 51 5.46 11.37 -5.53
C PRO A 51 6.86 11.58 -6.12
N LEU A 52 7.90 11.75 -5.31
CA LEU A 52 9.27 11.93 -5.80
C LEU A 52 9.94 10.62 -6.20
N ALA A 53 9.65 9.51 -5.52
CA ALA A 53 10.10 8.20 -5.95
C ALA A 53 9.42 7.80 -7.27
N TYR A 54 8.12 8.08 -7.40
CA TYR A 54 7.40 7.84 -8.65
C TYR A 54 7.91 8.72 -9.82
N LYS A 55 8.25 9.98 -9.55
CA LYS A 55 8.94 10.85 -10.52
C LYS A 55 10.24 10.20 -11.02
N ALA A 56 11.04 9.58 -10.16
CA ALA A 56 12.25 8.88 -10.58
C ALA A 56 11.92 7.68 -11.49
N GLN A 57 10.84 6.94 -11.22
CA GLN A 57 10.38 5.86 -12.09
C GLN A 57 9.94 6.40 -13.47
N VAL A 58 9.27 7.55 -13.54
CA VAL A 58 8.88 8.20 -14.80
C VAL A 58 10.10 8.49 -15.67
N VAL A 59 11.21 8.94 -15.07
CA VAL A 59 12.46 9.20 -15.81
C VAL A 59 13.04 7.90 -16.39
N VAL A 60 13.06 6.81 -15.61
CA VAL A 60 13.53 5.50 -16.09
C VAL A 60 12.68 4.99 -17.25
N VAL A 61 11.36 5.15 -17.16
CA VAL A 61 10.43 4.76 -18.24
C VAL A 61 10.64 5.63 -19.48
N LEU A 62 10.84 6.94 -19.31
CA LEU A 62 11.12 7.86 -20.42
C LEU A 62 12.38 7.42 -21.18
N ASP A 63 13.49 7.18 -20.48
CA ASP A 63 14.75 6.76 -21.08
C ASP A 63 14.59 5.44 -21.86
N ALA A 64 13.84 4.50 -21.30
CA ALA A 64 13.57 3.23 -21.95
C ALA A 64 12.71 3.39 -23.22
N LEU A 65 11.69 4.25 -23.18
CA LEU A 65 10.81 4.55 -24.33
C LEU A 65 11.56 5.25 -25.45
N VAL A 66 12.36 6.27 -25.14
CA VAL A 66 13.19 6.99 -26.15
C VAL A 66 14.17 6.05 -26.80
N LYS A 67 14.81 5.16 -26.04
CA LYS A 67 15.72 4.15 -26.56
C LYS A 67 15.02 3.14 -27.48
N ALA A 68 13.84 2.68 -27.11
CA ALA A 68 13.08 1.68 -27.87
C ALA A 68 12.37 2.26 -29.09
N PHE A 69 11.93 3.51 -29.00
CA PHE A 69 11.10 4.20 -30.00
C PHE A 69 11.59 5.64 -30.24
N PRO A 70 12.77 5.84 -30.86
CA PRO A 70 13.40 7.17 -31.00
C PRO A 70 12.56 8.18 -31.78
N ASP A 71 11.73 7.73 -32.69
CA ASP A 71 10.81 8.60 -33.43
C ASP A 71 9.73 9.26 -32.55
N GLY A 72 9.49 8.70 -31.38
CA GLY A 72 8.55 9.22 -30.39
C GLY A 72 9.17 10.15 -29.33
N GLU A 73 10.48 10.40 -29.37
CA GLU A 73 11.23 11.11 -28.31
C GLU A 73 10.59 12.44 -27.90
N ALA A 74 10.20 13.26 -28.89
CA ALA A 74 9.63 14.57 -28.60
C ALA A 74 8.31 14.45 -27.80
N ALA A 75 7.41 13.56 -28.19
CA ALA A 75 6.14 13.36 -27.53
C ALA A 75 6.32 12.72 -26.13
N PHE A 76 7.21 11.74 -26.01
CA PHE A 76 7.50 11.11 -24.71
C PHE A 76 8.09 12.11 -23.73
N THR A 77 9.03 12.94 -24.18
CA THR A 77 9.66 13.97 -23.35
C THR A 77 8.66 15.03 -22.90
N GLU A 78 7.79 15.51 -23.79
CA GLU A 78 6.74 16.48 -23.48
C GLU A 78 5.75 15.91 -22.44
N ASN A 79 5.26 14.69 -22.65
CA ASN A 79 4.32 14.03 -21.74
C ASN A 79 4.95 13.76 -20.36
N ALA A 80 6.19 13.27 -20.33
CA ALA A 80 6.92 13.04 -19.10
C ALA A 80 7.14 14.34 -18.32
N ALA A 81 7.54 15.42 -19.00
CA ALA A 81 7.74 16.72 -18.37
C ALA A 81 6.44 17.27 -17.76
N ALA A 82 5.31 17.13 -18.47
CA ALA A 82 4.00 17.54 -17.96
C ALA A 82 3.60 16.73 -16.70
N PHE A 83 3.79 15.42 -16.74
CA PHE A 83 3.47 14.55 -15.60
C PHE A 83 4.40 14.78 -14.40
N ILE A 84 5.70 14.96 -14.63
CA ILE A 84 6.68 15.32 -13.60
C ILE A 84 6.28 16.63 -12.90
N GLY A 85 5.84 17.65 -13.65
CA GLY A 85 5.35 18.88 -13.07
C GLY A 85 4.13 18.70 -12.16
N GLN A 86 3.25 17.76 -12.50
CA GLN A 86 2.10 17.41 -11.66
C GLN A 86 2.52 16.65 -10.38
N LEU A 87 3.54 15.77 -10.48
CA LEU A 87 4.12 15.09 -9.30
C LEU A 87 4.84 16.06 -8.37
N ASP A 88 5.57 17.04 -8.92
CA ASP A 88 6.22 18.10 -8.12
C ASP A 88 5.17 18.97 -7.38
N SER A 89 4.03 19.28 -8.03
CA SER A 89 2.93 19.96 -7.37
C SER A 89 2.32 19.11 -6.25
N LEU A 90 2.08 17.84 -6.51
CA LEU A 90 1.53 16.90 -5.54
C LEU A 90 2.48 16.77 -4.32
N HIS A 91 3.78 16.62 -4.56
CA HIS A 91 4.78 16.61 -3.49
C HIS A 91 4.70 17.91 -2.64
N SER A 92 4.60 19.06 -3.28
CA SER A 92 4.51 20.35 -2.57
C SER A 92 3.25 20.42 -1.69
N ASP A 93 2.12 19.87 -2.16
CA ASP A 93 0.87 19.84 -1.40
C ASP A 93 0.99 18.91 -0.17
N PHE A 94 1.63 17.73 -0.31
CA PHE A 94 1.94 16.84 0.82
C PHE A 94 2.93 17.45 1.82
N ASP A 95 3.99 18.09 1.33
CA ASP A 95 4.99 18.74 2.19
C ASP A 95 4.39 19.93 2.96
N ALA A 96 3.50 20.69 2.35
CA ALA A 96 2.77 21.76 3.01
C ALA A 96 1.81 21.25 4.11
N ALA A 97 1.29 20.03 3.97
CA ALA A 97 0.44 19.42 4.99
C ALA A 97 1.25 18.77 6.11
N PHE A 98 2.22 17.92 5.78
CA PHE A 98 2.86 16.98 6.71
C PHE A 98 4.37 17.20 6.88
N GLY A 99 5.04 17.97 6.01
CA GLY A 99 6.47 18.24 6.12
C GLY A 99 6.87 18.95 7.42
N PRO A 100 8.16 19.20 7.63
CA PRO A 100 8.68 19.76 8.90
C PRO A 100 8.05 21.11 9.33
N SER A 101 7.43 21.82 8.41
CA SER A 101 6.66 23.06 8.66
C SER A 101 5.21 22.91 8.21
N GLY A 102 4.72 21.68 8.13
CA GLY A 102 3.38 21.36 7.69
C GLY A 102 2.28 21.91 8.61
N ALA A 103 1.07 21.94 8.07
CA ALA A 103 -0.08 22.51 8.77
C ALA A 103 -0.70 21.52 9.77
N CYS A 104 -0.50 20.22 9.59
CA CYS A 104 -1.09 19.18 10.43
C CYS A 104 -0.34 19.03 11.75
N THR A 105 -1.06 18.75 12.82
CA THR A 105 -0.48 18.64 14.18
C THR A 105 -0.18 17.20 14.57
N GLY A 106 -0.92 16.22 13.99
CA GLY A 106 -0.66 14.80 14.17
C GLY A 106 0.24 14.26 13.06
N ASN A 107 0.87 13.12 13.34
CA ASN A 107 1.71 12.40 12.38
C ASN A 107 1.50 10.87 12.40
N THR A 108 0.73 10.36 13.36
CA THR A 108 0.45 8.92 13.46
C THR A 108 -0.80 8.56 12.66
N VAL A 109 -0.65 7.61 11.76
CA VAL A 109 -1.69 7.08 10.88
C VAL A 109 -1.88 5.61 11.21
N VAL A 110 -3.10 5.21 11.51
CA VAL A 110 -3.44 3.79 11.66
C VAL A 110 -4.08 3.28 10.37
N ALA A 111 -3.57 2.18 9.84
CA ALA A 111 -4.02 1.63 8.57
C ALA A 111 -4.09 0.09 8.61
N ASN A 112 -4.75 -0.52 7.64
CA ASN A 112 -4.80 -1.97 7.57
C ASN A 112 -3.53 -2.59 6.97
N HIS A 113 -2.81 -1.89 6.09
CA HIS A 113 -1.71 -2.42 5.29
C HIS A 113 -0.50 -1.48 5.33
N ASN A 114 0.71 -2.05 5.41
CA ASN A 114 1.97 -1.31 5.42
C ASN A 114 2.49 -1.04 4.00
N ALA A 115 1.77 -0.20 3.25
CA ALA A 115 2.16 0.20 1.89
C ALA A 115 2.84 1.60 1.84
N TYR A 116 2.92 2.31 2.95
CA TYR A 116 3.17 3.76 2.93
C TYR A 116 4.55 4.16 3.47
N ALA A 117 5.50 3.23 3.61
CA ALA A 117 6.79 3.50 4.24
C ALA A 117 7.61 4.60 3.50
N TYR A 118 7.56 4.65 2.17
CA TYR A 118 8.21 5.72 1.40
C TYR A 118 7.60 7.10 1.67
N MET A 119 6.26 7.17 1.74
CA MET A 119 5.52 8.39 2.09
C MET A 119 5.82 8.80 3.54
N ALA A 120 5.81 7.84 4.46
CA ALA A 120 6.14 8.05 5.87
C ALA A 120 7.53 8.68 6.03
N ALA A 121 8.55 8.07 5.41
CA ALA A 121 9.91 8.59 5.44
C ALA A 121 10.05 9.97 4.79
N ARG A 122 9.28 10.25 3.74
CA ARG A 122 9.32 11.53 3.03
C ARG A 122 8.74 12.68 3.86
N TYR A 123 7.59 12.45 4.48
CA TYR A 123 6.80 13.52 5.11
C TYR A 123 6.79 13.46 6.65
N GLY A 124 7.57 12.56 7.26
CA GLY A 124 7.64 12.44 8.71
C GLY A 124 6.40 11.85 9.36
N LEU A 125 5.65 11.02 8.62
CA LEU A 125 4.50 10.29 9.14
C LEU A 125 4.95 8.98 9.78
N GLU A 126 4.17 8.48 10.73
CA GLU A 126 4.32 7.17 11.36
C GLU A 126 3.09 6.33 11.05
N PHE A 127 3.27 5.19 10.40
CA PHE A 127 2.18 4.26 10.11
C PHE A 127 2.23 3.08 11.08
N VAL A 128 1.11 2.83 11.73
CA VAL A 128 0.84 1.64 12.56
C VAL A 128 -0.20 0.81 11.81
N THR A 129 0.12 -0.44 11.51
CA THR A 129 -0.67 -1.23 10.55
C THR A 129 -1.03 -2.60 11.11
N LEU A 130 -2.18 -3.13 10.66
CA LEU A 130 -2.65 -4.48 11.01
C LEU A 130 -1.87 -5.57 10.25
N HIS A 131 -1.43 -5.27 9.03
CA HIS A 131 -0.67 -6.18 8.18
C HIS A 131 0.65 -5.54 7.79
N GLY A 132 1.66 -6.40 7.53
CA GLY A 132 2.93 -5.98 6.97
C GLY A 132 2.81 -5.57 5.50
N LEU A 133 3.82 -5.93 4.70
CA LEU A 133 3.87 -5.64 3.26
C LEU A 133 2.90 -6.49 2.42
N ASP A 134 2.44 -7.60 2.96
CA ASP A 134 1.46 -8.49 2.34
C ASP A 134 0.11 -8.42 3.09
N PRO A 135 -0.94 -7.86 2.48
CA PRO A 135 -2.25 -7.72 3.10
C PRO A 135 -3.13 -8.96 3.01
N GLU A 136 -2.69 -10.04 2.34
CA GLU A 136 -3.53 -11.22 2.10
C GLU A 136 -3.74 -12.10 3.34
N GLY A 137 -2.92 -11.95 4.38
CA GLY A 137 -3.04 -12.67 5.65
C GLY A 137 -4.19 -12.15 6.53
N GLU A 138 -4.55 -12.92 7.55
CA GLU A 138 -5.38 -12.41 8.65
C GLU A 138 -4.44 -11.78 9.70
N PRO A 139 -4.77 -10.57 10.24
CA PRO A 139 -3.95 -9.96 11.26
C PRO A 139 -3.94 -10.82 12.53
N SER A 140 -2.81 -10.86 13.21
CA SER A 140 -2.75 -11.56 14.49
C SER A 140 -3.53 -10.80 15.58
N ALA A 141 -3.95 -11.50 16.61
CA ALA A 141 -4.60 -10.84 17.75
C ALA A 141 -3.67 -9.80 18.44
N ALA A 142 -2.36 -9.97 18.33
CA ALA A 142 -1.39 -9.03 18.85
C ALA A 142 -1.37 -7.73 18.05
N ASP A 143 -1.39 -7.81 16.73
CA ASP A 143 -1.41 -6.63 15.85
C ASP A 143 -2.69 -5.83 16.03
N ILE A 144 -3.83 -6.51 16.14
CA ILE A 144 -5.12 -5.86 16.42
C ILE A 144 -5.07 -5.10 17.75
N LEU A 145 -4.51 -5.72 18.82
CA LEU A 145 -4.38 -5.07 20.11
C LEU A 145 -3.44 -3.87 20.06
N GLU A 146 -2.30 -3.97 19.39
CA GLU A 146 -1.35 -2.86 19.22
C GLU A 146 -2.01 -1.66 18.54
N VAL A 147 -2.75 -1.90 17.44
CA VAL A 147 -3.48 -0.84 16.75
C VAL A 147 -4.55 -0.20 17.65
N ILE A 148 -5.32 -1.00 18.40
CA ILE A 148 -6.32 -0.48 19.34
C ILE A 148 -5.66 0.37 20.43
N GLU A 149 -4.57 -0.10 21.05
CA GLU A 149 -3.83 0.63 22.07
C GLU A 149 -3.32 1.97 21.54
N ARG A 150 -2.76 2.00 20.33
CA ARG A 150 -2.29 3.25 19.69
C ARG A 150 -3.44 4.22 19.39
N ILE A 151 -4.58 3.73 18.94
CA ILE A 151 -5.77 4.56 18.72
C ILE A 151 -6.21 5.22 20.02
N GLU A 152 -6.29 4.46 21.13
CA GLU A 152 -6.73 4.96 22.43
C GLU A 152 -5.70 5.93 23.06
N GLU A 153 -4.42 5.59 23.03
CA GLU A 153 -3.35 6.39 23.64
C GLU A 153 -3.18 7.76 22.96
N GLU A 154 -3.29 7.81 21.65
CA GLU A 154 -3.08 9.03 20.87
C GLU A 154 -4.40 9.75 20.52
N GLY A 155 -5.54 9.16 20.86
CA GLY A 155 -6.86 9.73 20.57
C GLY A 155 -7.15 9.81 19.07
N ILE A 156 -6.70 8.80 18.30
CA ILE A 156 -6.87 8.73 16.86
C ILE A 156 -8.35 8.49 16.53
N THR A 157 -8.87 9.23 15.59
CA THR A 157 -10.30 9.20 15.24
C THR A 157 -10.58 8.57 13.90
N VAL A 158 -9.54 8.25 13.10
CA VAL A 158 -9.67 7.69 11.75
C VAL A 158 -8.79 6.45 11.61
N PHE A 159 -9.38 5.34 11.18
CA PHE A 159 -8.69 4.15 10.74
C PHE A 159 -8.77 4.05 9.21
N PHE A 160 -7.62 3.91 8.57
CA PHE A 160 -7.55 3.87 7.12
C PHE A 160 -7.52 2.44 6.60
N VAL A 161 -8.28 2.20 5.53
CA VAL A 161 -8.34 0.92 4.84
C VAL A 161 -8.10 1.13 3.35
N GLU A 162 -7.44 0.19 2.71
CA GLU A 162 -7.30 0.23 1.26
C GLU A 162 -8.61 -0.13 0.54
N GLU A 163 -8.69 0.21 -0.73
CA GLU A 163 -9.92 0.14 -1.52
C GLU A 163 -10.54 -1.26 -1.65
N TYR A 164 -9.74 -2.30 -1.43
CA TYR A 164 -10.18 -3.70 -1.60
C TYR A 164 -10.26 -4.48 -0.27
N THR A 165 -10.06 -3.80 0.84
CA THR A 165 -10.11 -4.42 2.18
C THR A 165 -11.49 -5.00 2.48
N SER A 166 -11.52 -6.22 2.98
CA SER A 166 -12.77 -6.86 3.38
C SER A 166 -13.37 -6.19 4.62
N GLN A 167 -14.71 -6.13 4.68
CA GLN A 167 -15.42 -5.60 5.85
C GLN A 167 -15.08 -6.37 7.14
N THR A 168 -14.73 -7.66 7.02
CA THR A 168 -14.38 -8.49 8.17
C THR A 168 -13.06 -8.04 8.81
N ALA A 169 -12.07 -7.65 8.01
CA ALA A 169 -10.78 -7.17 8.53
C ALA A 169 -10.92 -5.85 9.32
N VAL A 170 -11.93 -5.05 8.97
CA VAL A 170 -12.21 -3.76 9.62
C VAL A 170 -13.11 -3.90 10.85
N ALA A 171 -13.93 -4.96 10.90
CA ALA A 171 -14.94 -5.15 11.94
C ALA A 171 -14.36 -5.17 13.35
N ALA A 172 -13.20 -5.83 13.55
CA ALA A 172 -12.55 -5.95 14.84
C ALA A 172 -12.20 -4.56 15.44
N ILE A 173 -11.69 -3.66 14.62
CA ILE A 173 -11.35 -2.29 15.05
C ILE A 173 -12.63 -1.48 15.30
N SER A 174 -13.63 -1.56 14.40
CA SER A 174 -14.88 -0.82 14.53
C SER A 174 -15.71 -1.25 15.73
N GLU A 175 -15.61 -2.52 16.14
CA GLU A 175 -16.29 -3.05 17.32
C GLU A 175 -15.57 -2.73 18.62
N ALA A 176 -14.23 -2.63 18.58
CA ALA A 176 -13.41 -2.38 19.76
C ALA A 176 -13.30 -0.89 20.09
N VAL A 177 -13.29 0.00 19.08
CA VAL A 177 -13.09 1.44 19.27
C VAL A 177 -14.37 2.20 18.91
N ASP A 178 -15.03 2.71 19.93
CA ASP A 178 -16.30 3.46 19.74
C ASP A 178 -16.05 4.79 19.04
N GLY A 179 -16.79 5.02 17.96
CA GLY A 179 -16.74 6.28 17.20
C GLY A 179 -15.57 6.42 16.23
N ILE A 180 -14.77 5.37 15.98
CA ILE A 180 -13.73 5.42 14.96
C ILE A 180 -14.34 5.59 13.55
N GLU A 181 -13.84 6.54 12.78
CA GLU A 181 -14.23 6.73 11.38
C GLU A 181 -13.38 5.86 10.47
N ILE A 182 -13.98 5.12 9.55
CA ILE A 182 -13.26 4.32 8.55
C ILE A 182 -13.17 5.12 7.26
N LYS A 183 -11.95 5.34 6.76
CA LYS A 183 -11.67 6.03 5.50
C LYS A 183 -10.81 5.18 4.58
N THR A 184 -10.95 5.39 3.28
CA THR A 184 -10.10 4.72 2.29
C THR A 184 -8.80 5.50 2.11
N LEU A 185 -7.68 4.75 2.11
CA LEU A 185 -6.37 5.21 1.67
C LEU A 185 -5.95 4.34 0.49
N TYR A 186 -5.84 4.95 -0.69
CA TYR A 186 -5.68 4.24 -1.96
C TYR A 186 -4.23 3.80 -2.16
N THR A 187 -4.01 2.49 -2.30
CA THR A 187 -2.70 1.90 -2.65
C THR A 187 -2.45 1.91 -4.15
N MET A 188 -3.50 1.93 -4.95
CA MET A 188 -3.43 1.92 -6.43
C MET A 188 -2.67 0.69 -7.00
N GLU A 189 -2.71 -0.42 -6.30
CA GLU A 189 -2.17 -1.70 -6.77
C GLU A 189 -3.02 -2.28 -7.91
N LEU A 190 -4.30 -1.97 -7.90
CA LEU A 190 -5.23 -2.31 -8.96
C LEU A 190 -5.81 -1.05 -9.59
N ALA A 191 -6.24 -1.16 -10.84
CA ALA A 191 -6.95 -0.08 -11.49
C ALA A 191 -8.30 0.18 -10.79
N PRO A 192 -8.68 1.44 -10.58
CA PRO A 192 -9.97 1.75 -9.98
C PRO A 192 -11.11 1.20 -10.86
N THR A 193 -12.11 0.59 -10.23
CA THR A 193 -13.31 0.09 -10.89
C THR A 193 -14.41 1.15 -10.85
N ASP A 194 -15.17 1.26 -11.94
CA ASP A 194 -16.32 2.15 -12.04
C ASP A 194 -16.04 3.64 -11.72
N SER A 195 -14.82 4.10 -12.01
CA SER A 195 -14.36 5.46 -11.72
C SER A 195 -13.45 5.96 -12.85
N ASP A 196 -13.50 7.26 -13.12
CA ASP A 196 -12.55 7.96 -14.02
C ASP A 196 -11.28 8.41 -13.26
N ASP A 197 -11.08 7.94 -12.05
CA ASP A 197 -9.91 8.28 -11.25
C ASP A 197 -8.62 7.75 -11.88
N ASN A 198 -7.57 8.49 -11.64
CA ASN A 198 -6.20 8.14 -12.01
C ASN A 198 -5.26 8.36 -10.82
N TYR A 199 -3.99 8.03 -10.99
CA TYR A 199 -2.98 8.18 -9.94
C TYR A 199 -3.04 9.52 -9.22
N LEU A 200 -3.07 10.64 -9.97
CA LEU A 200 -3.04 11.98 -9.37
C LEU A 200 -4.31 12.29 -8.58
N SER A 201 -5.48 11.90 -9.09
CA SER A 201 -6.74 12.12 -8.40
C SER A 201 -6.84 11.26 -7.12
N LEU A 202 -6.39 10.02 -7.16
CA LEU A 202 -6.37 9.13 -5.99
C LEU A 202 -5.35 9.60 -4.94
N MET A 203 -4.15 10.03 -5.34
CA MET A 203 -3.18 10.62 -4.42
C MET A 203 -3.70 11.92 -3.77
N ARG A 204 -4.48 12.73 -4.47
CA ARG A 204 -5.16 13.90 -3.86
C ARG A 204 -6.24 13.49 -2.87
N LYS A 205 -6.98 12.42 -3.14
CA LYS A 205 -7.91 11.83 -2.16
C LYS A 205 -7.18 11.33 -0.93
N ASN A 206 -6.01 10.68 -1.09
CA ASN A 206 -5.14 10.27 0.01
C ASN A 206 -4.71 11.48 0.85
N LEU A 207 -4.25 12.55 0.21
CA LEU A 207 -3.87 13.78 0.89
C LEU A 207 -5.02 14.34 1.75
N GLU A 208 -6.21 14.49 1.17
CA GLU A 208 -7.37 15.03 1.90
C GLU A 208 -7.85 14.07 3.01
N GLY A 209 -7.80 12.76 2.77
CA GLY A 209 -8.09 11.75 3.79
C GLY A 209 -7.15 11.86 4.99
N LEU A 210 -5.85 11.87 4.74
CA LEU A 210 -4.81 12.01 5.78
C LEU A 210 -4.93 13.33 6.54
N LYS A 211 -5.15 14.46 5.86
CA LYS A 211 -5.38 15.76 6.50
C LYS A 211 -6.54 15.69 7.50
N SER A 212 -7.64 15.04 7.13
CA SER A 212 -8.81 14.91 7.99
C SER A 212 -8.54 14.04 9.24
N GLY A 213 -7.61 13.07 9.16
CA GLY A 213 -7.21 12.22 10.28
C GLY A 213 -6.14 12.83 11.18
N LEU A 214 -5.35 13.76 10.67
CA LEU A 214 -4.15 14.28 11.34
C LEU A 214 -4.32 15.71 11.88
N GLY A 215 -5.54 16.21 11.98
CA GLY A 215 -5.84 17.47 12.64
C GLY A 215 -5.34 18.71 11.89
N CYS A 216 -5.50 18.73 10.58
CA CYS A 216 -5.15 19.89 9.75
C CYS A 216 -6.25 20.99 9.69
#